data_b63a0a70f5734b2139f801460c7842fb
#
_entry.id   b63a0a70f5734b2139f801460c7842fb
#
_cell.length_a   1.000
_cell.length_b   1.000
_cell.length_c   1.000
_cell.angle_alpha   90.00
_cell.angle_beta   90.00
_cell.angle_gamma   90.00
#
_symmetry.space_group_name_H-M   'P 1'
#
loop_
_entity.id
_entity.type
_entity.pdbx_description
1 polymer ?
#
loop_
_entity_poly.entity_id
_entity_poly.type
_entity_poly.pdbx_seq_one_letter_code
_entity_poly.pdbx_strand_id
1 'polypeptide(L)'
;MTSRRPVPRDPQNDYTREQAATRRDFTGADLEHVGSYSFDPAVLPGNIENFIGVAQIPIGLAGPLLVDGEHAQGEYYVPMATTEGTLVASYNRGMRLLTESGGVKTTVVDDRMQRAPVFILDDARQAKELAEWIREHHETIREAAEA
;
A
#
# COMPACT_ATOMS: atom_id res chain seq x y z
N MET A 1 -31.22 13.97 -20.07
CA MET A 1 -29.82 13.95 -19.58
C MET A 1 -29.86 14.22 -18.09
N THR A 2 -29.63 13.20 -17.28
CA THR A 2 -29.54 13.35 -15.81
C THR A 2 -28.30 14.18 -15.50
N SER A 3 -28.49 15.36 -14.89
CA SER A 3 -27.41 16.21 -14.43
C SER A 3 -26.51 15.40 -13.49
N ARG A 4 -25.26 15.17 -13.87
CA ARG A 4 -24.25 14.52 -13.02
C ARG A 4 -24.01 15.43 -11.82
N ARG A 5 -24.37 14.97 -10.63
CA ARG A 5 -24.05 15.69 -9.39
C ARG A 5 -22.61 15.35 -9.00
N PRO A 6 -21.70 16.31 -8.90
CA PRO A 6 -20.33 16.07 -8.45
C PRO A 6 -20.31 15.68 -6.97
N VAL A 7 -19.28 14.91 -6.58
CA VAL A 7 -19.04 14.58 -5.17
C VAL A 7 -18.77 15.87 -4.39
N PRO A 8 -19.37 16.07 -3.21
CA PRO A 8 -19.15 17.27 -2.40
C PRO A 8 -17.68 17.46 -2.04
N ARG A 9 -17.14 18.65 -2.29
CA ARG A 9 -15.77 19.04 -1.95
C ARG A 9 -15.76 20.39 -1.23
N ASP A 10 -14.90 20.48 -0.24
CA ASP A 10 -14.57 21.73 0.45
C ASP A 10 -13.04 21.84 0.52
N PRO A 11 -12.40 22.68 -0.33
CA PRO A 11 -10.94 22.77 -0.39
C PRO A 11 -10.27 23.13 0.93
N GLN A 12 -11.00 23.75 1.88
CA GLN A 12 -10.46 24.16 3.17
C GLN A 12 -10.68 23.08 4.26
N ASN A 13 -11.77 22.30 4.15
CA ASN A 13 -12.18 21.33 5.17
C ASN A 13 -12.33 19.90 4.62
N ASP A 14 -11.66 19.58 3.52
CA ASP A 14 -11.86 18.34 2.76
C ASP A 14 -11.60 17.07 3.59
N TYR A 15 -10.72 17.16 4.59
CA TYR A 15 -10.32 16.08 5.47
C TYR A 15 -10.85 16.26 6.91
N THR A 16 -12.11 16.67 7.04
CA THR A 16 -12.81 16.72 8.33
C THR A 16 -13.82 15.57 8.45
N ARG A 17 -14.23 15.26 9.69
CA ARG A 17 -15.30 14.28 9.96
C ARG A 17 -16.64 14.70 9.38
N GLU A 18 -16.93 15.99 9.44
CA GLU A 18 -18.15 16.60 8.91
C GLU A 18 -18.22 16.45 7.40
N GLN A 19 -17.10 16.73 6.70
CA GLN A 19 -17.06 16.60 5.25
C GLN A 19 -17.14 15.12 4.81
N ALA A 20 -16.51 14.21 5.54
CA ALA A 20 -16.66 12.79 5.31
C ALA A 20 -18.11 12.31 5.52
N ALA A 21 -18.81 12.83 6.53
CA ALA A 21 -20.23 12.55 6.75
C ALA A 21 -21.09 13.09 5.61
N THR A 22 -20.88 14.34 5.19
CA THR A 22 -21.56 14.95 4.04
C THR A 22 -21.44 14.10 2.77
N ARG A 23 -20.28 13.51 2.53
CA ARG A 23 -20.07 12.61 1.39
C ARG A 23 -20.79 11.27 1.55
N ARG A 24 -20.85 10.72 2.76
CA ARG A 24 -21.65 9.50 3.02
C ARG A 24 -23.13 9.76 2.75
N ASP A 25 -23.67 10.85 3.29
CA ASP A 25 -25.06 11.25 3.11
C ASP A 25 -25.39 11.50 1.62
N PHE A 26 -24.45 12.06 0.88
CA PHE A 26 -24.58 12.27 -0.57
C PHE A 26 -24.79 10.96 -1.34
N THR A 27 -24.24 9.83 -0.88
CA THR A 27 -24.43 8.53 -1.54
C THR A 27 -25.87 8.01 -1.46
N GLY A 28 -26.62 8.41 -0.43
CA GLY A 28 -27.93 7.87 -0.12
C GLY A 28 -27.93 6.41 0.35
N ALA A 29 -26.74 5.84 0.61
CA ALA A 29 -26.58 4.47 1.10
C ALA A 29 -26.38 4.43 2.61
N ASP A 30 -26.77 3.33 3.24
CA ASP A 30 -26.41 3.06 4.63
C ASP A 30 -24.92 2.67 4.71
N LEU A 31 -24.13 3.56 5.30
CA LEU A 31 -22.67 3.44 5.42
C LEU A 31 -22.22 3.56 6.89
N GLU A 32 -23.04 3.10 7.84
CA GLU A 32 -22.76 3.18 9.28
C GLU A 32 -21.36 2.64 9.61
N HIS A 33 -21.03 1.44 9.13
CA HIS A 33 -19.74 0.79 9.42
C HIS A 33 -18.55 1.47 8.74
N VAL A 34 -18.76 2.12 7.60
CA VAL A 34 -17.72 2.89 6.89
C VAL A 34 -17.36 4.15 7.66
N GLY A 35 -18.33 4.76 8.36
CA GLY A 35 -18.16 5.95 9.17
C GLY A 35 -17.47 5.72 10.51
N SER A 36 -17.27 4.46 10.93
CA SER A 36 -16.69 4.10 12.23
C SER A 36 -15.18 3.87 12.10
N TYR A 37 -14.37 4.87 12.47
CA TYR A 37 -12.90 4.81 12.46
C TYR A 37 -12.30 5.62 13.61
N SER A 38 -11.05 5.26 14.01
CA SER A 38 -10.40 5.75 15.23
C SER A 38 -9.39 6.88 15.02
N PHE A 39 -8.96 7.15 13.78
CA PHE A 39 -7.98 8.20 13.50
C PHE A 39 -8.63 9.54 13.10
N ASP A 40 -7.85 10.61 13.11
CA ASP A 40 -8.29 11.92 12.61
C ASP A 40 -8.10 11.97 11.07
N PRO A 41 -9.14 12.28 10.28
CA PRO A 41 -9.00 12.42 8.83
C PRO A 41 -7.97 13.45 8.38
N ALA A 42 -7.61 14.41 9.22
CA ALA A 42 -6.58 15.40 8.93
C ALA A 42 -5.18 14.82 8.62
N VAL A 43 -4.95 13.51 8.90
CA VAL A 43 -3.71 12.81 8.54
C VAL A 43 -3.70 12.25 7.11
N LEU A 44 -4.81 12.37 6.37
CA LEU A 44 -5.00 11.73 5.07
C LEU A 44 -4.62 12.57 3.82
N PRO A 45 -4.33 13.87 3.88
CA PRO A 45 -3.91 14.62 2.71
C PRO A 45 -2.78 13.88 1.96
N GLY A 46 -2.93 13.70 0.64
CA GLY A 46 -1.99 12.97 -0.20
C GLY A 46 -2.15 11.45 -0.22
N ASN A 47 -2.97 10.86 0.66
CA ASN A 47 -3.21 9.42 0.71
C ASN A 47 -4.49 9.00 -0.02
N ILE A 48 -5.53 9.81 0.08
CA ILE A 48 -6.83 9.54 -0.54
C ILE A 48 -7.61 10.84 -0.74
N GLU A 49 -8.32 10.96 -1.83
CA GLU A 49 -9.23 12.06 -2.14
C GLU A 49 -10.68 11.67 -1.81
N ASN A 50 -11.52 12.68 -1.51
CA ASN A 50 -12.94 12.51 -1.24
C ASN A 50 -13.24 11.45 -0.17
N PHE A 51 -12.45 11.42 0.89
CA PHE A 51 -12.57 10.45 1.97
C PHE A 51 -14.00 10.38 2.53
N ILE A 52 -14.53 9.18 2.69
CA ILE A 52 -15.85 8.90 3.26
C ILE A 52 -15.78 8.05 4.53
N GLY A 53 -14.70 7.31 4.72
CA GLY A 53 -14.54 6.38 5.83
C GLY A 53 -13.59 5.23 5.48
N VAL A 54 -13.69 4.14 6.22
CA VAL A 54 -12.75 2.99 6.14
C VAL A 54 -13.46 1.68 5.84
N ALA A 55 -12.73 0.77 5.20
CA ALA A 55 -13.08 -0.65 5.21
C ALA A 55 -12.45 -1.32 6.45
N GLN A 56 -13.19 -2.23 7.09
CA GLN A 56 -12.67 -3.02 8.20
C GLN A 56 -12.20 -4.38 7.67
N ILE A 57 -10.92 -4.68 7.82
CA ILE A 57 -10.31 -5.93 7.40
C ILE A 57 -9.90 -6.70 8.66
N PRO A 58 -10.31 -7.97 8.85
CA PRO A 58 -9.88 -8.78 9.97
C PRO A 58 -8.36 -8.95 10.00
N ILE A 59 -7.77 -8.93 11.19
CA ILE A 59 -6.34 -9.17 11.40
C ILE A 59 -6.17 -10.43 12.23
N GLY A 60 -5.48 -11.43 11.65
CA GLY A 60 -5.03 -12.62 12.35
C GLY A 60 -3.56 -12.48 12.78
N LEU A 61 -3.10 -13.36 13.66
CA LEU A 61 -1.72 -13.41 14.13
C LEU A 61 -1.05 -14.71 13.66
N ALA A 62 0.05 -14.59 12.94
CA ALA A 62 0.88 -15.71 12.51
C ALA A 62 2.21 -15.70 13.28
N GLY A 63 2.80 -16.89 13.51
CA GLY A 63 4.09 -17.03 14.15
C GLY A 63 4.08 -18.04 15.32
N PRO A 64 5.20 -18.18 16.11
CA PRO A 64 6.42 -17.39 15.89
C PRO A 64 7.21 -17.82 14.64
N LEU A 65 7.95 -16.88 14.07
CA LEU A 65 8.98 -17.11 13.08
C LEU A 65 10.34 -16.75 13.66
N LEU A 66 11.26 -17.70 13.70
CA LEU A 66 12.66 -17.41 14.07
C LEU A 66 13.38 -16.74 12.90
N VAL A 67 13.88 -15.55 13.11
CA VAL A 67 14.60 -14.75 12.12
C VAL A 67 16.05 -14.53 12.58
N ASP A 68 17.00 -14.76 11.67
CA ASP A 68 18.40 -14.38 11.78
C ASP A 68 18.71 -13.41 10.62
N GLY A 69 18.32 -12.16 10.78
CA GLY A 69 18.43 -11.13 9.76
C GLY A 69 19.40 -10.01 10.17
N GLU A 70 19.79 -9.21 9.18
CA GLU A 70 20.68 -8.05 9.39
C GLU A 70 20.07 -7.00 10.32
N HIS A 71 18.75 -6.85 10.30
CA HIS A 71 18.02 -5.81 11.04
C HIS A 71 17.04 -6.38 12.08
N ALA A 72 16.86 -7.72 12.13
CA ALA A 72 15.96 -8.38 13.05
C ALA A 72 16.51 -9.75 13.44
N GLN A 73 16.62 -10.03 14.74
CA GLN A 73 17.06 -11.32 15.27
C GLN A 73 16.16 -11.75 16.42
N GLY A 74 15.69 -13.00 16.38
CA GLY A 74 14.80 -13.56 17.39
C GLY A 74 13.49 -14.10 16.83
N GLU A 75 12.53 -14.35 17.72
CA GLU A 75 11.19 -14.85 17.36
C GLU A 75 10.20 -13.70 17.20
N TYR A 76 9.48 -13.72 16.08
CA TYR A 76 8.52 -12.68 15.73
C TYR A 76 7.14 -13.24 15.42
N TYR A 77 6.13 -12.54 15.89
CA TYR A 77 4.73 -12.74 15.51
C TYR A 77 4.33 -11.68 14.49
N VAL A 78 3.65 -12.10 13.42
CA VAL A 78 3.30 -11.23 12.29
C VAL A 78 1.79 -11.04 12.22
N PRO A 79 1.27 -9.82 12.41
CA PRO A 79 -0.13 -9.51 12.15
C PRO A 79 -0.40 -9.54 10.63
N MET A 80 -1.47 -10.21 10.23
CA MET A 80 -1.85 -10.39 8.83
C MET A 80 -3.30 -9.96 8.62
N ALA A 81 -3.49 -8.89 7.86
CA ALA A 81 -4.81 -8.43 7.43
C ALA A 81 -5.25 -9.21 6.19
N THR A 82 -6.35 -9.95 6.30
CA THR A 82 -6.85 -10.77 5.19
C THR A 82 -8.32 -11.11 5.34
N THR A 83 -8.99 -11.33 4.20
CA THR A 83 -10.32 -11.95 4.10
C THR A 83 -10.25 -13.34 3.48
N GLU A 84 -9.05 -13.84 3.18
CA GLU A 84 -8.84 -15.18 2.63
C GLU A 84 -8.87 -16.23 3.74
N GLY A 85 -9.79 -17.17 3.64
CA GLY A 85 -9.90 -18.30 4.58
C GLY A 85 -8.65 -19.17 4.55
N THR A 86 -8.22 -19.63 5.73
CA THR A 86 -7.04 -20.49 5.95
C THR A 86 -5.67 -19.87 5.66
N LEU A 87 -5.58 -18.63 5.16
CA LEU A 87 -4.29 -18.01 4.85
C LEU A 87 -3.37 -17.96 6.08
N VAL A 88 -3.86 -17.40 7.20
CA VAL A 88 -3.07 -17.29 8.45
C VAL A 88 -2.64 -18.66 8.95
N ALA A 89 -3.52 -19.67 8.87
CA ALA A 89 -3.19 -21.05 9.25
C ALA A 89 -2.11 -21.67 8.34
N SER A 90 -2.12 -21.35 7.06
CA SER A 90 -1.09 -21.77 6.09
C SER A 90 0.27 -21.16 6.42
N TYR A 91 0.31 -19.85 6.68
CA TYR A 91 1.54 -19.17 7.11
C TYR A 91 2.06 -19.72 8.45
N ASN A 92 1.19 -19.98 9.43
CA ASN A 92 1.59 -20.59 10.70
C ASN A 92 2.30 -21.94 10.51
N ARG A 93 1.81 -22.79 9.60
CA ARG A 93 2.48 -24.06 9.29
C ARG A 93 3.87 -23.84 8.69
N GLY A 94 3.98 -22.90 7.72
CA GLY A 94 5.25 -22.56 7.11
C GLY A 94 6.25 -21.97 8.10
N MET A 95 5.81 -21.01 8.93
CA MET A 95 6.65 -20.39 9.95
C MET A 95 7.15 -21.40 10.98
N ARG A 96 6.30 -22.32 11.41
CA ARG A 96 6.69 -23.40 12.32
C ARG A 96 7.77 -24.28 11.70
N LEU A 97 7.60 -24.72 10.45
CA LEU A 97 8.59 -25.52 9.74
C LEU A 97 9.93 -24.80 9.63
N LEU A 98 9.92 -23.52 9.26
CA LEU A 98 11.13 -22.70 9.15
C LEU A 98 11.82 -22.53 10.51
N THR A 99 11.06 -22.27 11.57
CA THR A 99 11.60 -22.15 12.93
C THR A 99 12.22 -23.44 13.44
N GLU A 100 11.54 -24.58 13.25
CA GLU A 100 12.06 -25.91 13.58
C GLU A 100 13.29 -26.30 12.77
N SER A 101 13.47 -25.73 11.56
CA SER A 101 14.63 -25.92 10.69
C SER A 101 15.81 -24.99 11.01
N GLY A 102 15.74 -24.19 12.08
CA GLY A 102 16.80 -23.27 12.50
C GLY A 102 16.56 -21.82 12.13
N GLY A 103 15.38 -21.47 11.66
CA GLY A 103 14.99 -20.10 11.33
C GLY A 103 15.28 -19.70 9.88
N VAL A 104 15.02 -18.42 9.58
CA VAL A 104 15.25 -17.82 8.25
C VAL A 104 16.34 -16.77 8.32
N LYS A 105 17.26 -16.80 7.37
CA LYS A 105 18.23 -15.73 7.16
C LYS A 105 17.66 -14.70 6.21
N THR A 106 17.72 -13.43 6.59
CA THR A 106 17.19 -12.33 5.78
C THR A 106 18.22 -11.24 5.58
N THR A 107 18.28 -10.70 4.35
CA THR A 107 19.05 -9.52 4.00
C THR A 107 18.18 -8.55 3.23
N VAL A 108 18.37 -7.25 3.45
CA VAL A 108 17.68 -6.20 2.69
C VAL A 108 18.53 -5.84 1.48
N VAL A 109 18.07 -6.23 0.30
CA VAL A 109 18.76 -5.92 -0.96
C VAL A 109 18.43 -4.51 -1.43
N ASP A 110 17.19 -4.07 -1.19
CA ASP A 110 16.71 -2.77 -1.63
C ASP A 110 15.44 -2.38 -0.85
N ASP A 111 15.25 -1.09 -0.59
CA ASP A 111 14.06 -0.52 0.04
C ASP A 111 13.66 0.74 -0.72
N ARG A 112 12.85 0.58 -1.75
CA ARG A 112 12.32 1.69 -2.55
C ARG A 112 10.96 1.37 -3.17
N MET A 113 10.21 2.41 -3.46
CA MET A 113 9.03 2.28 -4.31
C MET A 113 9.48 2.09 -5.76
N GLN A 114 9.05 0.99 -6.38
CA GLN A 114 9.40 0.67 -7.75
C GLN A 114 8.25 0.97 -8.72
N ARG A 115 8.62 1.38 -9.93
CA ARG A 115 7.77 1.42 -11.12
C ARG A 115 8.53 0.71 -12.24
N ALA A 116 7.81 -0.02 -13.05
CA ALA A 116 8.38 -0.80 -14.15
C ALA A 116 7.74 -0.38 -15.50
N PRO A 117 8.08 0.81 -16.02
CA PRO A 117 7.64 1.19 -17.36
C PRO A 117 8.25 0.24 -18.39
N VAL A 118 7.44 -0.17 -19.37
CA VAL A 118 7.88 -1.01 -20.49
C VAL A 118 7.96 -0.16 -21.74
N PHE A 119 9.15 -0.11 -22.37
CA PHE A 119 9.38 0.55 -23.64
C PHE A 119 9.52 -0.50 -24.74
N ILE A 120 8.69 -0.40 -25.78
CA ILE A 120 8.74 -1.27 -26.95
C ILE A 120 9.48 -0.51 -28.04
N LEU A 121 10.56 -1.10 -28.53
CA LEU A 121 11.46 -0.52 -29.53
C LEU A 121 11.57 -1.47 -30.72
N ASP A 122 12.10 -0.98 -31.85
CA ASP A 122 12.11 -1.73 -33.10
C ASP A 122 13.05 -2.94 -33.04
N ASP A 123 14.17 -2.82 -32.32
CA ASP A 123 15.16 -3.90 -32.18
C ASP A 123 15.92 -3.86 -30.84
N ALA A 124 16.72 -4.91 -30.59
CA ALA A 124 17.51 -5.07 -29.40
C ALA A 124 18.64 -4.02 -29.27
N ARG A 125 19.12 -3.46 -30.36
CA ARG A 125 20.15 -2.39 -30.34
C ARG A 125 19.56 -1.12 -29.77
N GLN A 126 18.41 -0.68 -30.27
CA GLN A 126 17.69 0.49 -29.75
C GLN A 126 17.31 0.29 -28.28
N ALA A 127 16.90 -0.91 -27.88
CA ALA A 127 16.61 -1.21 -26.49
C ALA A 127 17.83 -1.05 -25.58
N LYS A 128 19.00 -1.50 -26.05
CA LYS A 128 20.26 -1.33 -25.32
C LYS A 128 20.67 0.16 -25.24
N GLU A 129 20.59 0.88 -26.35
CA GLU A 129 20.92 2.31 -26.42
C GLU A 129 20.03 3.14 -25.47
N LEU A 130 18.72 2.87 -25.44
CA LEU A 130 17.82 3.53 -24.49
C LEU A 130 18.18 3.20 -23.04
N ALA A 131 18.50 1.95 -22.71
CA ALA A 131 18.87 1.56 -21.36
C ALA A 131 20.19 2.22 -20.90
N GLU A 132 21.15 2.39 -21.81
CA GLU A 132 22.40 3.12 -21.56
C GLU A 132 22.12 4.60 -21.35
N TRP A 133 21.33 5.20 -22.23
CA TRP A 133 20.95 6.62 -22.14
C TRP A 133 20.24 6.94 -20.80
N ILE A 134 19.28 6.10 -20.37
CA ILE A 134 18.59 6.27 -19.08
C ILE A 134 19.58 6.25 -17.89
N ARG A 135 20.56 5.35 -17.91
CA ARG A 135 21.57 5.29 -16.84
C ARG A 135 22.47 6.55 -16.81
N GLU A 136 22.85 7.04 -17.98
CA GLU A 136 23.69 8.22 -18.10
C GLU A 136 22.95 9.52 -17.74
N HIS A 137 21.65 9.58 -17.97
CA HIS A 137 20.80 10.75 -17.74
C HIS A 137 19.90 10.65 -16.50
N HIS A 138 20.18 9.71 -15.62
CA HIS A 138 19.35 9.45 -14.44
C HIS A 138 19.07 10.70 -13.60
N GLU A 139 20.09 11.53 -13.34
CA GLU A 139 19.93 12.75 -12.55
C GLU A 139 19.07 13.80 -13.27
N THR A 140 19.25 13.97 -14.58
CA THR A 140 18.44 14.89 -15.38
C THR A 140 16.97 14.47 -15.41
N ILE A 141 16.72 13.16 -15.51
CA ILE A 141 15.36 12.60 -15.45
C ILE A 141 14.74 12.85 -14.07
N ARG A 142 15.50 12.65 -13.01
CA ARG A 142 15.05 12.92 -11.63
C ARG A 142 14.68 14.39 -11.44
N GLU A 143 15.56 15.31 -11.83
CA GLU A 143 15.31 16.75 -11.74
C GLU A 143 14.06 17.17 -12.51
N ALA A 144 13.84 16.60 -13.70
CA ALA A 144 12.65 16.89 -14.49
C ALA A 144 11.35 16.32 -13.89
N ALA A 145 11.44 15.24 -13.12
CA ALA A 145 10.29 14.62 -12.45
C ALA A 145 9.92 15.32 -11.12
N GLU A 146 10.87 15.99 -10.49
CA GLU A 146 10.72 16.68 -9.20
C GLU A 146 10.40 18.18 -9.36
N ALA A 147 10.44 18.73 -10.60
CA ALA A 147 10.16 20.13 -10.91
C ALA A 147 8.65 20.42 -10.99
#